data_a706f6e76daa2327105521e8c901adbe
#
_entry.id   a706f6e76daa2327105521e8c901adbe
#
_cell.length_a   1.000
_cell.length_b   1.000
_cell.length_c   1.000
_cell.angle_alpha   90.00
_cell.angle_beta   90.00
_cell.angle_gamma   90.00
#
_symmetry.space_group_name_H-M   'P 1'
#
loop_
_entity.id
_entity.type
_entity.pdbx_description
1 polymer ?
#
loop_
_entity_poly.entity_id
_entity_poly.type
_entity_poly.pdbx_seq_one_letter_code
_entity_poly.pdbx_strand_id
1 'polypeptide(L)'
;MSILTIAEAAKLIAAKKLSPVELAKAHLDRIGRLDPQLNAFLLVTAERALADAKAAEARQMSGSPRGKLDGIPIAHKDIYCTAGIRTTAHSKLLKDNVPTRDARTVAKWAEAGTVMLGKLSTHEFAFGGPSFDLPWPPARNPWNREHFTAGSSSGTGAAVAAGLIMGGTGSDTGGSIRGPAALCGIAGIKPT
;
A
#
# COMPACT_ATOMS: atom_id res chain seq x y z
N MET A 1 12.37 -14.98 -2.05
CA MET A 1 11.16 -15.24 -2.86
C MET A 1 11.23 -14.27 -4.04
N SER A 2 11.05 -14.74 -5.28
CA SER A 2 10.90 -13.84 -6.44
C SER A 2 9.66 -12.97 -6.26
N ILE A 3 9.69 -11.73 -6.79
CA ILE A 3 8.53 -10.85 -6.74
C ILE A 3 7.48 -11.41 -7.72
N LEU A 4 6.36 -11.89 -7.16
CA LEU A 4 5.22 -12.35 -7.95
C LEU A 4 4.39 -11.15 -8.42
N THR A 5 3.77 -11.27 -9.58
CA THR A 5 2.68 -10.37 -9.98
C THR A 5 1.40 -10.69 -9.20
N ILE A 6 0.46 -9.75 -9.14
CA ILE A 6 -0.87 -9.98 -8.53
C ILE A 6 -1.56 -11.18 -9.20
N ALA A 7 -1.45 -11.30 -10.54
CA ALA A 7 -2.08 -12.38 -11.28
C ALA A 7 -1.48 -13.76 -10.95
N GLU A 8 -0.17 -13.85 -10.78
CA GLU A 8 0.52 -15.08 -10.36
C GLU A 8 0.16 -15.46 -8.93
N ALA A 9 0.23 -14.51 -8.01
CA ALA A 9 -0.14 -14.74 -6.61
C ALA A 9 -1.59 -15.19 -6.49
N ALA A 10 -2.53 -14.53 -7.18
CA ALA A 10 -3.93 -14.90 -7.18
C ALA A 10 -4.17 -16.34 -7.68
N LYS A 11 -3.48 -16.75 -8.76
CA LYS A 11 -3.53 -18.13 -9.27
C LYS A 11 -3.00 -19.15 -8.24
N LEU A 12 -1.88 -18.84 -7.60
CA LEU A 12 -1.26 -19.72 -6.60
C LEU A 12 -2.14 -19.84 -5.35
N ILE A 13 -2.73 -18.73 -4.89
CA ILE A 13 -3.66 -18.73 -3.74
C ILE A 13 -4.90 -19.56 -4.08
N ALA A 14 -5.53 -19.33 -5.24
CA ALA A 14 -6.70 -20.09 -5.67
C ALA A 14 -6.41 -21.59 -5.82
N ALA A 15 -5.18 -21.95 -6.23
CA ALA A 15 -4.72 -23.33 -6.32
C ALA A 15 -4.25 -23.91 -4.95
N LYS A 16 -4.37 -23.16 -3.86
CA LYS A 16 -3.89 -23.52 -2.50
C LYS A 16 -2.38 -23.85 -2.46
N LYS A 17 -1.60 -23.27 -3.38
CA LYS A 17 -0.13 -23.43 -3.47
C LYS A 17 0.63 -22.26 -2.81
N LEU A 18 -0.07 -21.22 -2.40
CA LEU A 18 0.47 -20.07 -1.68
C LEU A 18 -0.53 -19.67 -0.60
N SER A 19 -0.06 -19.59 0.64
CA SER A 19 -0.85 -19.09 1.76
C SER A 19 -0.90 -17.57 1.75
N PRO A 20 -2.09 -16.93 1.86
CA PRO A 20 -2.19 -15.50 2.10
C PRO A 20 -1.39 -15.04 3.34
N VAL A 21 -1.33 -15.87 4.39
CA VAL A 21 -0.59 -15.58 5.61
C VAL A 21 0.92 -15.56 5.36
N GLU A 22 1.46 -16.54 4.64
CA GLU A 22 2.86 -16.57 4.27
C GLU A 22 3.23 -15.40 3.35
N LEU A 23 2.38 -15.07 2.40
CA LEU A 23 2.58 -13.95 1.50
C LEU A 23 2.59 -12.62 2.28
N ALA A 24 1.64 -12.40 3.20
CA ALA A 24 1.59 -11.21 4.04
C ALA A 24 2.86 -11.10 4.93
N LYS A 25 3.29 -12.19 5.56
CA LYS A 25 4.53 -12.22 6.37
C LYS A 25 5.75 -11.84 5.52
N ALA A 26 5.89 -12.42 4.32
CA ALA A 26 7.01 -12.12 3.44
C ALA A 26 7.08 -10.63 3.05
N HIS A 27 5.91 -10.00 2.81
CA HIS A 27 5.85 -8.56 2.56
C HIS A 27 6.17 -7.73 3.81
N LEU A 28 5.64 -8.09 4.99
CA LEU A 28 5.96 -7.40 6.24
C LEU A 28 7.46 -7.50 6.58
N ASP A 29 8.08 -8.65 6.41
CA ASP A 29 9.52 -8.84 6.59
C ASP A 29 10.33 -7.98 5.61
N ARG A 30 9.87 -7.89 4.36
CA ARG A 30 10.51 -7.06 3.35
C ARG A 30 10.36 -5.57 3.67
N ILE A 31 9.19 -5.14 4.15
CA ILE A 31 8.96 -3.76 4.63
C ILE A 31 9.94 -3.46 5.76
N GLY A 32 10.04 -4.30 6.79
CA GLY A 32 10.95 -4.11 7.92
C GLY A 32 12.41 -3.93 7.51
N ARG A 33 12.86 -4.61 6.45
CA ARG A 33 14.24 -4.52 5.96
C ARG A 33 14.52 -3.32 5.07
N LEU A 34 13.58 -2.95 4.21
CA LEU A 34 13.84 -1.97 3.15
C LEU A 34 13.21 -0.60 3.40
N ASP A 35 12.07 -0.54 4.06
CA ASP A 35 11.35 0.71 4.25
C ASP A 35 12.09 1.76 5.08
N PRO A 36 12.93 1.41 6.09
CA PRO A 36 13.76 2.39 6.78
C PRO A 36 14.69 3.22 5.88
N GLN A 37 14.97 2.74 4.66
CA GLN A 37 15.77 3.44 3.66
C GLN A 37 14.92 4.14 2.59
N LEU A 38 13.63 3.81 2.49
CA LEU A 38 12.74 4.26 1.44
C LEU A 38 11.66 5.23 1.92
N ASN A 39 11.29 5.17 3.21
CA ASN A 39 10.24 6.00 3.81
C ASN A 39 8.91 5.93 3.05
N ALA A 40 8.60 4.77 2.48
CA ALA A 40 7.38 4.58 1.69
C ALA A 40 6.13 4.48 2.59
N PHE A 41 6.29 4.04 3.85
CA PHE A 41 5.21 3.91 4.81
C PHE A 41 5.23 5.02 5.87
N LEU A 42 4.05 5.55 6.22
CA LEU A 42 3.81 6.37 7.42
C LEU A 42 3.34 5.53 8.60
N LEU A 43 2.73 4.38 8.31
CA LEU A 43 2.26 3.42 9.30
C LEU A 43 2.18 2.03 8.69
N VAL A 44 2.82 1.06 9.33
CA VAL A 44 2.66 -0.37 9.02
C VAL A 44 1.62 -0.96 9.98
N THR A 45 0.63 -1.68 9.45
CA THR A 45 -0.48 -2.27 10.22
C THR A 45 -0.34 -3.80 10.30
N ALA A 46 0.75 -4.29 10.89
CA ALA A 46 1.12 -5.71 10.87
C ALA A 46 0.05 -6.63 11.48
N GLU A 47 -0.53 -6.27 12.63
CA GLU A 47 -1.59 -7.06 13.27
C GLU A 47 -2.84 -7.15 12.39
N ARG A 48 -3.28 -6.03 11.82
CA ARG A 48 -4.41 -5.97 10.90
C ARG A 48 -4.11 -6.81 9.64
N ALA A 49 -2.93 -6.69 9.07
CA ALA A 49 -2.52 -7.45 7.89
C ALA A 49 -2.56 -8.96 8.13
N LEU A 50 -2.07 -9.41 9.27
CA LEU A 50 -2.11 -10.83 9.62
C LEU A 50 -3.54 -11.32 9.90
N ALA A 51 -4.40 -10.49 10.48
CA ALA A 51 -5.81 -10.82 10.67
C ALA A 51 -6.55 -10.93 9.32
N ASP A 52 -6.36 -9.94 8.42
CA ASP A 52 -6.93 -9.96 7.07
C ASP A 52 -6.45 -11.20 6.28
N ALA A 53 -5.16 -11.54 6.36
CA ALA A 53 -4.57 -12.68 5.68
C ALA A 53 -5.14 -14.02 6.20
N LYS A 54 -5.26 -14.19 7.52
CA LYS A 54 -5.89 -15.38 8.12
C LYS A 54 -7.34 -15.53 7.68
N ALA A 55 -8.10 -14.43 7.64
CA ALA A 55 -9.48 -14.44 7.17
C ALA A 55 -9.57 -14.82 5.68
N ALA A 56 -8.65 -14.32 4.85
CA ALA A 56 -8.57 -14.70 3.43
C ALA A 56 -8.22 -16.18 3.26
N GLU A 57 -7.25 -16.69 4.01
CA GLU A 57 -6.87 -18.10 3.98
C GLU A 57 -8.05 -19.01 4.38
N ALA A 58 -8.78 -18.67 5.44
CA ALA A 58 -9.97 -19.40 5.85
C ALA A 58 -11.04 -19.44 4.73
N ARG A 59 -11.28 -18.32 4.02
CA ARG A 59 -12.20 -18.28 2.87
C ARG A 59 -11.71 -19.15 1.72
N GLN A 60 -10.42 -19.14 1.40
CA GLN A 60 -9.85 -20.02 0.36
C GLN A 60 -10.00 -21.49 0.72
N MET A 61 -9.77 -21.86 1.98
CA MET A 61 -9.89 -23.24 2.44
C MET A 61 -11.34 -23.73 2.42
N SER A 62 -12.31 -22.87 2.77
CA SER A 62 -13.74 -23.20 2.74
C SER A 62 -14.38 -23.13 1.35
N GLY A 63 -13.61 -22.73 0.30
CA GLY A 63 -14.14 -22.61 -1.06
C GLY A 63 -15.05 -21.39 -1.29
N SER A 64 -14.99 -20.38 -0.44
CA SER A 64 -15.80 -19.15 -0.52
C SER A 64 -14.96 -17.87 -0.65
N PRO A 65 -14.01 -17.78 -1.61
CA PRO A 65 -13.19 -16.59 -1.81
C PRO A 65 -14.05 -15.40 -2.29
N ARG A 66 -13.62 -14.18 -1.92
CA ARG A 66 -14.28 -12.93 -2.34
C ARG A 66 -13.96 -12.50 -3.77
N GLY A 67 -13.05 -13.18 -4.44
CA GLY A 67 -12.64 -12.91 -5.81
C GLY A 67 -11.13 -13.02 -6.01
N LYS A 68 -10.64 -12.51 -7.13
CA LYS A 68 -9.23 -12.65 -7.54
C LYS A 68 -8.24 -11.86 -6.67
N LEU A 69 -8.71 -10.89 -5.91
CA LEU A 69 -7.87 -10.07 -5.02
C LEU A 69 -7.89 -10.55 -3.56
N ASP A 70 -8.65 -11.61 -3.25
CA ASP A 70 -8.75 -12.13 -1.89
C ASP A 70 -7.42 -12.71 -1.42
N GLY A 71 -6.84 -12.08 -0.38
CA GLY A 71 -5.53 -12.44 0.17
C GLY A 71 -4.34 -11.69 -0.45
N ILE A 72 -4.55 -10.76 -1.38
CA ILE A 72 -3.48 -9.97 -2.02
C ILE A 72 -3.03 -8.82 -1.11
N PRO A 73 -1.72 -8.71 -0.78
CA PRO A 73 -1.18 -7.63 0.03
C PRO A 73 -1.14 -6.28 -0.70
N ILE A 74 -1.79 -5.30 -0.09
CA ILE A 74 -1.88 -3.92 -0.59
C ILE A 74 -1.64 -2.91 0.52
N ALA A 75 -1.48 -1.63 0.16
CA ALA A 75 -1.53 -0.54 1.11
C ALA A 75 -2.23 0.69 0.53
N HIS A 76 -2.65 1.60 1.40
CA HIS A 76 -3.41 2.78 0.99
C HIS A 76 -2.59 4.06 1.14
N LYS A 77 -2.59 4.91 0.12
CA LYS A 77 -2.09 6.29 0.24
C LYS A 77 -2.74 6.98 1.44
N ASP A 78 -1.96 7.67 2.25
CA ASP A 78 -2.41 8.19 3.55
C ASP A 78 -3.33 9.42 3.52
N ILE A 79 -4.01 9.64 2.41
CA ILE A 79 -5.15 10.56 2.30
C ILE A 79 -6.50 9.84 2.39
N TYR A 80 -6.51 8.51 2.24
CA TYR A 80 -7.74 7.73 2.33
C TYR A 80 -8.05 7.38 3.78
N CYS A 81 -9.13 7.97 4.32
CA CYS A 81 -9.62 7.64 5.64
C CYS A 81 -9.82 6.14 5.81
N THR A 82 -9.26 5.59 6.89
CA THR A 82 -9.37 4.17 7.24
C THR A 82 -9.85 4.08 8.67
N ALA A 83 -11.00 3.48 8.89
CA ALA A 83 -11.64 3.42 10.21
C ALA A 83 -10.72 2.77 11.26
N GLY A 84 -10.54 3.44 12.39
CA GLY A 84 -9.70 2.97 13.49
C GLY A 84 -8.19 3.00 13.22
N ILE A 85 -7.75 3.50 12.06
CA ILE A 85 -6.35 3.55 11.68
C ILE A 85 -5.93 5.00 11.41
N ARG A 86 -4.85 5.43 12.05
CA ARG A 86 -4.31 6.77 11.88
C ARG A 86 -4.15 7.13 10.41
N THR A 87 -4.69 8.29 10.02
CA THR A 87 -4.64 8.84 8.68
C THR A 87 -4.29 10.32 8.75
N THR A 88 -3.09 10.67 8.33
CA THR A 88 -2.47 11.98 8.61
C THR A 88 -2.41 12.91 7.40
N ALA A 89 -2.64 12.42 6.19
CA ALA A 89 -2.35 13.15 4.96
C ALA A 89 -0.90 13.69 4.93
N HIS A 90 0.04 13.02 5.64
CA HIS A 90 1.44 13.42 5.83
C HIS A 90 1.59 14.81 6.51
N SER A 91 0.61 15.23 7.30
CA SER A 91 0.58 16.55 7.94
C SER A 91 0.70 16.46 9.47
N LYS A 92 1.44 17.41 10.05
CA LYS A 92 1.49 17.63 11.50
C LYS A 92 0.12 17.92 12.09
N LEU A 93 -0.75 18.59 11.33
CA LEU A 93 -2.09 18.97 11.76
C LEU A 93 -2.98 17.75 12.05
N LEU A 94 -2.76 16.66 11.31
CA LEU A 94 -3.53 15.43 11.41
C LEU A 94 -2.73 14.27 12.03
N LYS A 95 -1.62 14.54 12.72
CA LYS A 95 -0.72 13.51 13.24
C LYS A 95 -1.39 12.46 14.13
N ASP A 96 -2.45 12.85 14.85
CA ASP A 96 -3.20 12.01 15.78
C ASP A 96 -4.62 11.68 15.26
N ASN A 97 -4.94 12.05 14.01
CA ASN A 97 -6.27 11.83 13.45
C ASN A 97 -6.53 10.34 13.18
N VAL A 98 -7.58 9.82 13.80
CA VAL A 98 -8.07 8.45 13.60
C VAL A 98 -9.51 8.51 13.10
N PRO A 99 -9.74 8.30 11.79
CA PRO A 99 -11.08 8.32 11.21
C PRO A 99 -12.00 7.25 11.80
N THR A 100 -13.30 7.56 11.87
CA THR A 100 -14.33 6.62 12.33
C THR A 100 -15.00 5.85 11.20
N ARG A 101 -14.73 6.23 9.95
CA ARG A 101 -15.31 5.61 8.74
C ARG A 101 -14.26 5.43 7.66
N ASP A 102 -14.41 4.35 6.89
CA ASP A 102 -13.59 4.11 5.71
C ASP A 102 -13.98 5.04 4.55
N ALA A 103 -12.99 5.49 3.81
CA ALA A 103 -13.21 6.02 2.47
C ALA A 103 -13.81 4.91 1.58
N ARG A 104 -14.67 5.29 0.61
CA ARG A 104 -15.31 4.32 -0.28
C ARG A 104 -14.32 3.38 -0.96
N THR A 105 -13.18 3.90 -1.38
CA THR A 105 -12.09 3.11 -1.99
C THR A 105 -11.57 2.06 -1.02
N VAL A 106 -11.28 2.44 0.25
CA VAL A 106 -10.78 1.51 1.27
C VAL A 106 -11.79 0.39 1.53
N ALA A 107 -13.09 0.75 1.67
CA ALA A 107 -14.16 -0.23 1.85
C ALA A 107 -14.22 -1.22 0.68
N LYS A 108 -14.10 -0.75 -0.57
CA LYS A 108 -14.11 -1.61 -1.76
C LYS A 108 -12.94 -2.59 -1.81
N TRP A 109 -11.74 -2.18 -1.41
CA TRP A 109 -10.60 -3.08 -1.32
C TRP A 109 -10.79 -4.11 -0.21
N ALA A 110 -11.33 -3.70 0.95
CA ALA A 110 -11.66 -4.62 2.05
C ALA A 110 -12.77 -5.63 1.65
N GLU A 111 -13.82 -5.16 0.94
CA GLU A 111 -14.87 -6.03 0.36
C GLU A 111 -14.29 -7.06 -0.60
N ALA A 112 -13.26 -6.72 -1.37
CA ALA A 112 -12.55 -7.63 -2.26
C ALA A 112 -11.63 -8.63 -1.53
N GLY A 113 -11.47 -8.50 -0.22
CA GLY A 113 -10.68 -9.41 0.62
C GLY A 113 -9.18 -9.17 0.61
N THR A 114 -8.72 -7.99 0.18
CA THR A 114 -7.29 -7.66 0.19
C THR A 114 -6.71 -7.59 1.60
N VAL A 115 -5.42 -7.79 1.72
CA VAL A 115 -4.67 -7.71 2.97
C VAL A 115 -4.04 -6.33 3.08
N MET A 116 -4.48 -5.53 4.07
CA MET A 116 -3.99 -4.17 4.26
C MET A 116 -2.68 -4.15 5.05
N LEU A 117 -1.56 -3.81 4.39
CA LEU A 117 -0.24 -3.73 5.03
C LEU A 117 0.02 -2.39 5.73
N GLY A 118 -0.68 -1.30 5.37
CA GLY A 118 -0.47 -0.01 6.02
C GLY A 118 -0.90 1.21 5.22
N LYS A 119 -0.39 2.36 5.68
CA LYS A 119 -0.63 3.69 5.12
C LYS A 119 0.66 4.22 4.51
N LEU A 120 0.58 4.69 3.28
CA LEU A 120 1.71 5.07 2.45
C LEU A 120 1.94 6.58 2.44
N SER A 121 3.20 6.96 2.39
CA SER A 121 3.67 8.34 2.27
C SER A 121 3.01 9.05 1.08
N THR A 122 2.76 10.32 1.27
CA THR A 122 2.20 11.22 0.25
C THR A 122 2.86 12.60 0.38
N HIS A 123 2.73 13.47 -0.60
CA HIS A 123 2.96 14.90 -0.34
C HIS A 123 1.85 15.39 0.61
N GLU A 124 2.16 16.36 1.46
CA GLU A 124 1.21 16.89 2.45
C GLU A 124 -0.11 17.30 1.77
N PHE A 125 -1.24 16.79 2.28
CA PHE A 125 -2.58 16.97 1.69
C PHE A 125 -2.67 16.63 0.19
N ALA A 126 -1.80 15.78 -0.32
CA ALA A 126 -1.69 15.43 -1.74
C ALA A 126 -1.41 16.63 -2.66
N PHE A 127 -0.76 17.68 -2.16
CA PHE A 127 -0.48 18.93 -2.87
C PHE A 127 1.01 19.27 -2.83
N GLY A 128 1.49 20.06 -3.77
CA GLY A 128 2.87 20.56 -3.83
C GLY A 128 3.91 19.48 -4.10
N GLY A 129 5.05 19.59 -3.44
CA GLY A 129 6.22 18.72 -3.52
C GLY A 129 6.51 18.00 -2.19
N PRO A 130 7.64 17.28 -2.12
CA PRO A 130 8.09 16.69 -0.87
C PRO A 130 8.48 17.77 0.12
N SER A 131 8.07 17.63 1.38
CA SER A 131 8.49 18.49 2.49
C SER A 131 9.48 17.75 3.39
N PHE A 132 10.53 18.43 3.82
CA PHE A 132 11.61 17.86 4.66
C PHE A 132 11.51 18.29 6.12
N ASP A 133 10.56 19.15 6.44
CA ASP A 133 10.29 19.71 7.78
C ASP A 133 9.07 19.06 8.46
N LEU A 134 8.53 18.01 7.88
CA LEU A 134 7.43 17.22 8.41
C LEU A 134 7.95 16.12 9.37
N PRO A 135 7.09 15.57 10.26
CA PRO A 135 7.48 14.53 11.20
C PRO A 135 7.97 13.23 10.54
N TRP A 136 7.56 12.99 9.32
CA TRP A 136 7.96 11.84 8.53
C TRP A 136 8.76 12.30 7.33
N PRO A 137 9.92 11.69 7.04
CA PRO A 137 10.70 12.05 5.87
C PRO A 137 9.96 11.64 4.58
N PRO A 138 10.19 12.36 3.45
CA PRO A 138 9.59 12.01 2.17
C PRO A 138 10.07 10.65 1.66
N ALA A 139 9.22 9.98 0.88
CA ALA A 139 9.56 8.72 0.22
C ALA A 139 10.73 8.91 -0.77
N ARG A 140 11.61 7.91 -0.83
CA ARG A 140 12.78 7.87 -1.72
C ARG A 140 12.58 6.89 -2.88
N ASN A 141 13.18 7.21 -4.01
CA ASN A 141 13.08 6.36 -5.19
C ASN A 141 13.92 5.07 -4.99
N PRO A 142 13.32 3.87 -5.11
CA PRO A 142 14.03 2.62 -4.88
C PRO A 142 15.18 2.35 -5.86
N TRP A 143 15.13 2.92 -7.06
CA TRP A 143 16.18 2.78 -8.06
C TRP A 143 17.43 3.60 -7.72
N ASN A 144 17.23 4.79 -7.16
CA ASN A 144 18.29 5.63 -6.63
C ASN A 144 17.70 6.52 -5.52
N ARG A 145 18.13 6.34 -4.28
CA ARG A 145 17.60 7.02 -3.10
C ARG A 145 17.84 8.52 -3.07
N GLU A 146 18.75 9.02 -3.88
CA GLU A 146 18.97 10.46 -4.05
C GLU A 146 18.00 11.09 -5.07
N HIS A 147 17.22 10.25 -5.76
CA HIS A 147 16.26 10.71 -6.76
C HIS A 147 14.85 10.81 -6.20
N PHE A 148 14.09 11.70 -6.82
CA PHE A 148 12.69 11.98 -6.55
C PHE A 148 11.79 10.83 -7.02
N THR A 149 10.75 10.54 -6.27
CA THR A 149 9.74 9.52 -6.63
C THR A 149 8.64 10.09 -7.53
N ALA A 150 8.60 11.40 -7.75
CA ALA A 150 7.39 12.15 -8.03
C ALA A 150 6.37 12.02 -6.88
N GLY A 151 5.18 12.57 -7.08
CA GLY A 151 4.08 12.56 -6.11
C GLY A 151 2.80 13.10 -6.74
N SER A 152 1.78 13.23 -5.94
CA SER A 152 1.75 13.11 -4.48
C SER A 152 1.67 11.67 -3.94
N SER A 153 1.41 10.65 -4.76
CA SER A 153 1.39 9.24 -4.32
C SER A 153 2.82 8.65 -4.24
N SER A 154 3.72 9.38 -3.59
CA SER A 154 5.17 9.09 -3.53
C SER A 154 5.47 7.74 -2.89
N GLY A 155 4.88 7.44 -1.74
CA GLY A 155 5.05 6.17 -1.04
C GLY A 155 4.46 5.00 -1.80
N THR A 156 3.35 5.19 -2.54
CA THR A 156 2.76 4.13 -3.36
C THR A 156 3.71 3.74 -4.49
N GLY A 157 4.27 4.72 -5.21
CA GLY A 157 5.27 4.48 -6.25
C GLY A 157 6.47 3.72 -5.72
N ALA A 158 7.07 4.21 -4.62
CA ALA A 158 8.22 3.58 -3.99
C ALA A 158 7.93 2.16 -3.49
N ALA A 159 6.80 1.96 -2.80
CA ALA A 159 6.46 0.66 -2.21
C ALA A 159 6.20 -0.42 -3.26
N VAL A 160 5.50 -0.09 -4.36
CA VAL A 160 5.28 -1.05 -5.46
C VAL A 160 6.59 -1.36 -6.17
N ALA A 161 7.39 -0.35 -6.52
CA ALA A 161 8.66 -0.54 -7.22
C ALA A 161 9.67 -1.36 -6.40
N ALA A 162 9.70 -1.19 -5.07
CA ALA A 162 10.55 -1.97 -4.18
C ALA A 162 9.98 -3.36 -3.85
N GLY A 163 8.77 -3.70 -4.34
CA GLY A 163 8.08 -4.95 -4.02
C GLY A 163 7.66 -5.07 -2.56
N LEU A 164 7.45 -3.95 -1.87
CA LEU A 164 6.95 -3.92 -0.49
C LEU A 164 5.46 -4.27 -0.44
N ILE A 165 4.75 -3.96 -1.49
CA ILE A 165 3.33 -4.28 -1.70
C ILE A 165 3.14 -4.76 -3.13
N MET A 166 2.06 -5.48 -3.38
CA MET A 166 1.73 -5.94 -4.74
C MET A 166 0.94 -4.90 -5.53
N GLY A 167 0.21 -4.04 -4.85
CA GLY A 167 -0.52 -2.92 -5.41
C GLY A 167 -0.90 -1.92 -4.33
N GLY A 168 -1.29 -0.73 -4.71
CA GLY A 168 -1.68 0.31 -3.75
C GLY A 168 -2.60 1.35 -4.35
N THR A 169 -3.27 2.10 -3.49
CA THR A 169 -4.10 3.22 -3.92
C THR A 169 -3.25 4.47 -4.11
N GLY A 170 -3.60 5.26 -5.11
CA GLY A 170 -3.12 6.60 -5.34
C GLY A 170 -4.28 7.54 -5.64
N SER A 171 -4.02 8.83 -5.72
CA SER A 171 -4.95 9.83 -6.25
C SER A 171 -4.24 10.65 -7.32
N ASP A 172 -4.94 11.12 -8.32
CA ASP A 172 -4.35 11.86 -9.42
C ASP A 172 -5.26 13.01 -9.88
N THR A 173 -4.86 14.23 -9.60
CA THR A 173 -5.46 15.45 -10.13
C THR A 173 -4.60 16.01 -11.26
N GLY A 174 -3.33 16.25 -11.00
CA GLY A 174 -2.36 16.82 -11.95
C GLY A 174 -1.21 15.87 -12.34
N GLY A 175 -1.32 14.55 -12.07
CA GLY A 175 -0.25 13.59 -12.35
C GLY A 175 0.15 12.71 -11.15
N SER A 176 -0.57 12.80 -10.04
CA SER A 176 -0.13 12.19 -8.77
C SER A 176 -0.22 10.66 -8.69
N ILE A 177 -0.65 9.97 -9.73
CA ILE A 177 -0.45 8.52 -9.97
C ILE A 177 0.57 8.35 -11.10
N ARG A 178 0.35 9.05 -12.22
CA ARG A 178 1.15 8.89 -13.44
C ARG A 178 2.61 9.27 -13.23
N GLY A 179 2.89 10.35 -12.49
CA GLY A 179 4.25 10.78 -12.15
C GLY A 179 5.02 9.72 -11.35
N PRO A 180 4.52 9.28 -10.18
CA PRO A 180 5.16 8.18 -9.44
C PRO A 180 5.29 6.88 -10.24
N ALA A 181 4.31 6.55 -11.08
CA ALA A 181 4.40 5.37 -11.94
C ALA A 181 5.57 5.49 -12.93
N ALA A 182 5.71 6.65 -13.59
CA ALA A 182 6.78 6.90 -14.55
C ALA A 182 8.16 6.88 -13.88
N LEU A 183 8.35 7.62 -12.77
CA LEU A 183 9.67 7.76 -12.16
C LEU A 183 10.09 6.54 -11.33
N CYS A 184 9.15 5.73 -10.84
CA CYS A 184 9.45 4.49 -10.13
C CYS A 184 9.38 3.24 -11.03
N GLY A 185 9.05 3.38 -12.32
CA GLY A 185 9.05 2.27 -13.29
C GLY A 185 7.97 1.23 -13.02
N ILE A 186 6.75 1.66 -12.68
CA ILE A 186 5.60 0.78 -12.40
C ILE A 186 4.40 1.13 -13.29
N ALA A 187 3.42 0.24 -13.35
CA ALA A 187 2.14 0.54 -13.97
C ALA A 187 1.26 1.39 -13.03
N GLY A 188 0.68 2.48 -13.57
CA GLY A 188 -0.28 3.32 -12.87
C GLY A 188 -1.53 3.54 -13.70
N ILE A 189 -2.71 3.42 -13.09
CA ILE A 189 -4.00 3.60 -13.76
C ILE A 189 -4.73 4.78 -13.10
N LYS A 190 -5.05 5.78 -13.91
CA LYS A 190 -5.95 6.88 -13.55
C LYS A 190 -7.19 6.77 -14.42
N PRO A 191 -8.34 6.33 -13.87
CA PRO A 191 -9.61 6.33 -14.60
C PRO A 191 -10.02 7.74 -15.00
N THR A 192 -10.87 7.84 -15.98
CA THR A 192 -11.54 9.10 -16.37
C THR A 192 -12.52 9.56 -15.33
#